data_a1e66ae7005eab95ef522f6f77cadd4c
#
_entry.id   a1e66ae7005eab95ef522f6f77cadd4c
#
_cell.length_a   1.000
_cell.length_b   1.000
_cell.length_c   1.000
_cell.angle_alpha   90.00
_cell.angle_beta   90.00
_cell.angle_gamma   90.00
#
_symmetry.space_group_name_H-M   'P 1'
#
loop_
_entity.id
_entity.type
_entity.pdbx_description
1 polymer ?
#
loop_
_entity_poly.entity_id
_entity_poly.type
_entity_poly.pdbx_seq_one_letter_code
_entity_poly.pdbx_strand_id
1 'polypeptide(L)'
;GAIKEVAVLFIGIFITMQPALMILKAKGGELGITEPFEMFWATGLLSSFLDNTPTYLVFLTTAGSLGFTEGLITTVGTIPVRMLIAISCGAVFMGANTYIGNAPNFMVKSISDENGIRMPSFFGYLLWSLSFLIPVFLLDMLIFFL
;
A
#
# COMPACT_ATOMS: atom_id res chain seq x y z
N GLY A 1 -5.25 -26.72 1.49
CA GLY A 1 -6.12 -25.91 0.61
C GLY A 1 -5.72 -24.43 0.68
N ALA A 2 -6.12 -23.63 -0.30
CA ALA A 2 -5.73 -22.24 -0.50
C ALA A 2 -5.84 -21.34 0.75
N ILE A 3 -6.88 -21.50 1.56
CA ILE A 3 -7.07 -20.74 2.81
C ILE A 3 -5.92 -20.98 3.80
N LYS A 4 -5.46 -22.24 3.93
CA LYS A 4 -4.36 -22.57 4.82
C LYS A 4 -3.04 -21.95 4.35
N GLU A 5 -2.79 -22.00 3.05
CA GLU A 5 -1.59 -21.41 2.44
C GLU A 5 -1.56 -19.89 2.64
N VAL A 6 -2.69 -19.21 2.38
CA VAL A 6 -2.83 -17.78 2.61
C VAL A 6 -2.65 -17.45 4.11
N ALA A 7 -3.23 -18.22 5.02
CA ALA A 7 -3.07 -17.99 6.47
C ALA A 7 -1.61 -18.12 6.90
N VAL A 8 -0.90 -19.16 6.43
CA VAL A 8 0.53 -19.36 6.74
C VAL A 8 1.38 -18.24 6.17
N LEU A 9 1.08 -17.79 4.94
CA LEU A 9 1.76 -16.66 4.31
C LEU A 9 1.62 -15.38 5.14
N PHE A 10 0.39 -15.01 5.53
CA PHE A 10 0.16 -13.80 6.34
C PHE A 10 0.79 -13.88 7.72
N ILE A 11 0.72 -15.03 8.40
CA ILE A 11 1.42 -15.26 9.68
C ILE A 11 2.93 -15.01 9.49
N GLY A 12 3.53 -15.58 8.46
CA GLY A 12 4.93 -15.36 8.12
C GLY A 12 5.27 -13.89 7.91
N ILE A 13 4.48 -13.19 7.09
CA ILE A 13 4.65 -11.76 6.81
C ILE A 13 4.56 -10.95 8.11
N PHE A 14 3.51 -11.13 8.90
CA PHE A 14 3.32 -10.35 10.13
C PHE A 14 4.40 -10.61 11.18
N ILE A 15 4.92 -11.81 11.28
CA ILE A 15 6.05 -12.10 12.19
C ILE A 15 7.33 -11.45 11.69
N THR A 16 7.65 -11.60 10.40
CA THR A 16 8.91 -11.12 9.84
C THR A 16 8.98 -9.60 9.71
N MET A 17 7.84 -8.92 9.62
CA MET A 17 7.81 -7.44 9.55
C MET A 17 7.97 -6.76 10.91
N GLN A 18 7.85 -7.47 12.04
CA GLN A 18 7.93 -6.85 13.39
C GLN A 18 9.23 -6.07 13.62
N PRO A 19 10.45 -6.59 13.30
CA PRO A 19 11.66 -5.79 13.45
C PRO A 19 11.66 -4.51 12.61
N ALA A 20 11.14 -4.56 11.39
CA ALA A 20 11.02 -3.37 10.53
C ALA A 20 10.07 -2.34 11.13
N LEU A 21 8.92 -2.76 11.65
CA LEU A 21 7.97 -1.86 12.33
C LEU A 21 8.58 -1.24 13.60
N MET A 22 9.40 -1.97 14.36
CA MET A 22 10.10 -1.42 15.52
C MET A 22 11.11 -0.35 15.12
N ILE A 23 11.87 -0.56 14.04
CA ILE A 23 12.81 0.43 13.50
C ILE A 23 12.05 1.67 13.01
N LEU A 24 10.96 1.49 12.26
CA LEU A 24 10.14 2.58 11.77
C LEU A 24 9.49 3.38 12.90
N LYS A 25 9.05 2.73 13.95
CA LYS A 25 8.52 3.41 15.14
C LYS A 25 9.58 4.29 15.82
N ALA A 26 10.83 3.86 15.81
CA ALA A 26 11.94 4.61 16.42
C ALA A 26 12.52 5.69 15.50
N LYS A 27 12.57 5.44 14.19
CA LYS A 27 13.30 6.24 13.19
C LYS A 27 12.50 6.66 11.98
N GLY A 28 11.20 6.37 11.93
CA GLY A 28 10.35 6.69 10.77
C GLY A 28 10.35 8.17 10.41
N GLY A 29 10.47 9.05 11.39
CA GLY A 29 10.60 10.50 11.19
C GLY A 29 11.86 10.91 10.42
N GLU A 30 12.92 10.09 10.44
CA GLU A 30 14.17 10.35 9.70
C GLU A 30 14.02 10.10 8.19
N LEU A 31 12.93 9.45 7.74
CA LEU A 31 12.68 9.19 6.32
C LEU A 31 12.31 10.47 5.53
N GLY A 32 11.97 11.54 6.23
CA GLY A 32 11.62 12.82 5.59
C GLY A 32 10.28 12.82 4.86
N ILE A 33 9.44 11.79 5.05
CA ILE A 33 8.09 11.70 4.49
C ILE A 33 7.13 12.26 5.54
N THR A 34 6.72 13.50 5.37
CA THR A 34 5.96 14.26 6.40
C THR A 34 4.62 14.79 5.93
N GLU A 35 4.44 14.89 4.60
CA GLU A 35 3.25 15.46 4.01
C GLU A 35 2.28 14.38 3.50
N PRO A 36 0.96 14.65 3.47
CA PRO A 36 -0.03 13.68 3.00
C PRO A 36 0.22 13.18 1.59
N PHE A 37 0.60 14.05 0.64
CA PHE A 37 0.88 13.64 -0.73
C PHE A 37 2.12 12.74 -0.84
N GLU A 38 3.13 12.98 -0.01
CA GLU A 38 4.33 12.11 0.06
C GLU A 38 3.96 10.71 0.59
N MET A 39 3.13 10.67 1.65
CA MET A 39 2.62 9.40 2.19
C MET A 39 1.76 8.65 1.18
N PHE A 40 0.91 9.35 0.42
CA PHE A 40 0.10 8.75 -0.64
C PHE A 40 0.96 8.04 -1.68
N TRP A 41 1.97 8.74 -2.23
CA TRP A 41 2.85 8.17 -3.25
C TRP A 41 3.78 7.10 -2.71
N ALA A 42 4.41 7.32 -1.56
CA ALA A 42 5.33 6.35 -0.97
C ALA A 42 4.61 5.04 -0.62
N THR A 43 3.44 5.14 0.02
CA THR A 43 2.59 3.99 0.34
C THR A 43 2.14 3.29 -0.94
N GLY A 44 1.67 4.04 -1.91
CA GLY A 44 1.15 3.49 -3.16
C GLY A 44 2.21 2.79 -4.00
N LEU A 45 3.39 3.39 -4.14
CA LEU A 45 4.50 2.76 -4.85
C LEU A 45 4.88 1.42 -4.24
N LEU A 46 4.98 1.36 -2.91
CA LEU A 46 5.27 0.10 -2.22
C LEU A 46 4.12 -0.90 -2.37
N SER A 47 2.87 -0.46 -2.26
CA SER A 47 1.68 -1.30 -2.42
C SER A 47 1.49 -1.84 -3.83
N SER A 48 2.10 -1.22 -4.83
CA SER A 48 2.10 -1.76 -6.20
C SER A 48 2.82 -3.12 -6.31
N PHE A 49 3.69 -3.45 -5.36
CA PHE A 49 4.49 -4.68 -5.36
C PHE A 49 4.29 -5.55 -4.11
N LEU A 50 3.76 -4.98 -3.03
CA LEU A 50 3.43 -5.68 -1.79
C LEU A 50 1.92 -5.58 -1.53
N ASP A 51 1.39 -6.56 -0.80
CA ASP A 51 -0.02 -6.55 -0.40
C ASP A 51 -0.37 -5.28 0.40
N ASN A 52 -1.62 -4.83 0.27
CA ASN A 52 -2.11 -3.58 0.85
C ASN A 52 -1.93 -3.51 2.37
N THR A 53 -2.24 -4.59 3.09
CA THR A 53 -2.24 -4.59 4.56
C THR A 53 -0.85 -4.42 5.17
N PRO A 54 0.18 -5.19 4.79
CA PRO A 54 1.54 -4.95 5.26
C PRO A 54 2.04 -3.55 4.93
N THR A 55 1.77 -3.06 3.71
CA THR A 55 2.17 -1.73 3.27
C THR A 55 1.50 -0.64 4.11
N TYR A 56 0.19 -0.76 4.36
CA TYR A 56 -0.53 0.16 5.23
C TYR A 56 0.09 0.24 6.62
N LEU A 57 0.42 -0.90 7.24
CA LEU A 57 1.00 -0.96 8.58
C LEU A 57 2.38 -0.30 8.65
N VAL A 58 3.21 -0.47 7.62
CA VAL A 58 4.52 0.20 7.51
C VAL A 58 4.35 1.71 7.56
N PHE A 59 3.51 2.28 6.70
CA PHE A 59 3.34 3.73 6.63
C PHE A 59 2.51 4.30 7.79
N LEU A 60 1.56 3.55 8.33
CA LEU A 60 0.87 3.91 9.56
C LEU A 60 1.86 4.06 10.72
N THR A 61 2.79 3.11 10.87
CA THR A 61 3.82 3.15 11.91
C THR A 61 4.79 4.32 11.69
N THR A 62 5.17 4.57 10.44
CA THR A 62 6.00 5.72 10.06
C THR A 62 5.31 7.03 10.43
N ALA A 63 4.05 7.21 10.04
CA ALA A 63 3.28 8.41 10.36
C ALA A 63 3.11 8.60 11.89
N GLY A 64 2.88 7.51 12.63
CA GLY A 64 2.79 7.55 14.10
C GLY A 64 4.09 7.97 14.79
N SER A 65 5.25 7.77 14.15
CA SER A 65 6.56 8.18 14.68
C SER A 65 6.88 9.67 14.48
N LEU A 66 6.09 10.40 13.67
CA LEU A 66 6.31 11.81 13.37
C LEU A 66 5.96 12.76 14.53
N GLY A 67 5.28 12.26 15.57
CA GLY A 67 5.01 13.02 16.78
C GLY A 67 3.94 14.11 16.63
N PHE A 68 2.95 13.91 15.78
CA PHE A 68 1.82 14.83 15.65
C PHE A 68 1.07 14.95 16.98
N THR A 69 0.62 16.17 17.30
CA THR A 69 -0.15 16.48 18.51
C THR A 69 -1.66 16.50 18.24
N GLU A 70 -2.07 16.71 16.98
CA GLU A 70 -3.47 16.78 16.56
C GLU A 70 -3.80 15.65 15.57
N GLY A 71 -4.95 15.02 15.74
CA GLY A 71 -5.43 13.96 14.89
C GLY A 71 -6.13 12.83 15.64
N LEU A 72 -6.23 11.68 15.01
CA LEU A 72 -6.75 10.47 15.63
C LEU A 72 -5.68 9.77 16.46
N ILE A 73 -6.04 9.37 17.67
CA ILE A 73 -5.18 8.59 18.54
C ILE A 73 -5.22 7.13 18.06
N THR A 74 -4.07 6.63 17.67
CA THR A 74 -3.89 5.24 17.22
C THR A 74 -2.94 4.50 18.15
N THR A 75 -2.81 3.20 17.96
CA THR A 75 -1.86 2.35 18.72
C THR A 75 -0.39 2.69 18.46
N VAL A 76 -0.09 3.39 17.36
CA VAL A 76 1.28 3.77 16.97
C VAL A 76 1.60 5.25 17.21
N GLY A 77 0.61 6.06 17.55
CA GLY A 77 0.75 7.49 17.81
C GLY A 77 -0.46 8.28 17.33
N THR A 78 -0.42 9.60 17.50
CA THR A 78 -1.45 10.52 17.00
C THR A 78 -1.15 10.83 15.53
N ILE A 79 -2.14 10.68 14.66
CA ILE A 79 -1.98 10.86 13.21
C ILE A 79 -3.11 11.74 12.68
N PRO A 80 -2.81 12.81 11.93
CA PRO A 80 -3.82 13.64 11.29
C PRO A 80 -4.70 12.82 10.34
N VAL A 81 -6.02 13.10 10.35
CA VAL A 81 -6.99 12.36 9.52
C VAL A 81 -6.60 12.36 8.05
N ARG A 82 -6.14 13.50 7.53
CA ARG A 82 -5.72 13.65 6.13
C ARG A 82 -4.54 12.72 5.79
N MET A 83 -3.62 12.54 6.72
CA MET A 83 -2.49 11.61 6.60
C MET A 83 -2.96 10.15 6.53
N LEU A 84 -3.91 9.77 7.41
CA LEU A 84 -4.50 8.43 7.40
C LEU A 84 -5.24 8.12 6.11
N ILE A 85 -5.98 9.10 5.59
CA ILE A 85 -6.68 8.97 4.30
C ILE A 85 -5.65 8.78 3.17
N ALA A 86 -4.57 9.57 3.16
CA ALA A 86 -3.52 9.48 2.15
C ALA A 86 -2.84 8.09 2.14
N ILE A 87 -2.48 7.57 3.32
CA ILE A 87 -1.90 6.22 3.47
C ILE A 87 -2.90 5.15 3.00
N SER A 88 -4.16 5.26 3.41
CA SER A 88 -5.21 4.29 3.04
C SER A 88 -5.46 4.27 1.53
N CYS A 89 -5.60 5.44 0.92
CA CYS A 89 -5.79 5.58 -0.52
C CYS A 89 -4.58 5.07 -1.30
N GLY A 90 -3.37 5.44 -0.89
CA GLY A 90 -2.14 4.94 -1.50
C GLY A 90 -2.05 3.42 -1.46
N ALA A 91 -2.27 2.83 -0.27
CA ALA A 91 -2.22 1.39 -0.09
C ALA A 91 -3.24 0.64 -0.95
N VAL A 92 -4.47 1.13 -1.04
CA VAL A 92 -5.56 0.43 -1.76
C VAL A 92 -5.52 0.70 -3.25
N PHE A 93 -5.42 1.96 -3.67
CA PHE A 93 -5.55 2.33 -5.08
C PHE A 93 -4.37 1.84 -5.92
N MET A 94 -3.15 2.04 -5.45
CA MET A 94 -1.97 1.66 -6.22
C MET A 94 -1.65 0.16 -6.18
N GLY A 95 -2.30 -0.60 -5.30
CA GLY A 95 -2.30 -2.06 -5.35
C GLY A 95 -2.85 -2.62 -6.69
N ALA A 96 -3.64 -1.82 -7.41
CA ALA A 96 -4.13 -2.17 -8.74
C ALA A 96 -3.07 -2.06 -9.85
N ASN A 97 -1.90 -1.46 -9.60
CA ASN A 97 -0.88 -1.23 -10.63
C ASN A 97 -0.25 -2.50 -11.19
N THR A 98 -0.20 -3.57 -10.40
CA THR A 98 0.40 -4.84 -10.81
C THR A 98 -0.47 -6.04 -10.44
N TYR A 99 -0.17 -7.20 -10.99
CA TYR A 99 -0.83 -8.45 -10.61
C TYR A 99 -0.50 -8.90 -9.18
N ILE A 100 0.63 -8.48 -8.63
CA ILE A 100 1.11 -8.88 -7.30
C ILE A 100 0.84 -7.83 -6.21
N GLY A 101 0.41 -6.62 -6.58
CA GLY A 101 0.09 -5.57 -5.61
C GLY A 101 -1.14 -5.88 -4.76
N ASN A 102 -1.95 -6.86 -5.18
CA ASN A 102 -3.12 -7.30 -4.43
C ASN A 102 -3.45 -8.76 -4.82
N ALA A 103 -3.68 -9.62 -3.84
CA ALA A 103 -4.01 -11.03 -4.07
C ALA A 103 -5.20 -11.25 -5.04
N PRO A 104 -6.31 -10.49 -4.96
CA PRO A 104 -7.40 -10.60 -5.93
C PRO A 104 -6.98 -10.36 -7.38
N ASN A 105 -6.04 -9.47 -7.66
CA ASN A 105 -5.59 -9.18 -9.04
C ASN A 105 -4.99 -10.43 -9.70
N PHE A 106 -4.12 -11.12 -8.98
CA PHE A 106 -3.51 -12.36 -9.46
C PHE A 106 -4.56 -13.47 -9.65
N MET A 107 -5.50 -13.57 -8.72
CA MET A 107 -6.59 -14.56 -8.79
C MET A 107 -7.47 -14.33 -10.02
N VAL A 108 -7.88 -13.08 -10.28
CA VAL A 108 -8.69 -12.73 -11.47
C VAL A 108 -7.92 -13.02 -12.76
N LYS A 109 -6.62 -12.72 -12.80
CA LYS A 109 -5.76 -13.09 -13.93
C LYS A 109 -5.77 -14.59 -14.17
N SER A 110 -5.55 -15.38 -13.12
CA SER A 110 -5.52 -16.86 -13.21
C SER A 110 -6.84 -17.42 -13.73
N ILE A 111 -7.96 -16.94 -13.17
CA ILE A 111 -9.32 -17.35 -13.62
C ILE A 111 -9.55 -16.99 -15.09
N SER A 112 -9.11 -15.81 -15.53
CA SER A 112 -9.25 -15.37 -16.91
C SER A 112 -8.46 -16.28 -17.87
N ASP A 113 -7.20 -16.55 -17.54
CA ASP A 113 -6.34 -17.44 -18.34
C ASP A 113 -6.92 -18.87 -18.41
N GLU A 114 -7.44 -19.41 -17.31
CA GLU A 114 -8.10 -20.73 -17.25
C GLU A 114 -9.37 -20.79 -18.13
N ASN A 115 -10.06 -19.67 -18.30
CA ASN A 115 -11.24 -19.57 -19.16
C ASN A 115 -10.91 -19.15 -20.60
N GLY A 116 -9.66 -19.22 -21.03
CA GLY A 116 -9.22 -18.96 -22.39
C GLY A 116 -9.11 -17.49 -22.76
N ILE A 117 -9.23 -16.58 -21.80
CA ILE A 117 -9.03 -15.13 -21.97
C ILE A 117 -7.55 -14.83 -21.71
N ARG A 118 -6.81 -14.56 -22.77
CA ARG A 118 -5.37 -14.21 -22.64
C ARG A 118 -5.20 -12.85 -21.95
N MET A 119 -4.67 -12.88 -20.75
CA MET A 119 -4.29 -11.67 -20.04
C MET A 119 -2.89 -11.20 -20.46
N PRO A 120 -2.62 -9.89 -20.43
CA PRO A 120 -1.29 -9.34 -20.68
C PRO A 120 -0.21 -9.97 -19.79
N SER A 121 1.04 -9.95 -20.25
CA SER A 121 2.18 -10.26 -19.38
C SER A 121 2.27 -9.27 -18.21
N PHE A 122 3.08 -9.58 -17.21
CA PHE A 122 3.27 -8.70 -16.06
C PHE A 122 3.62 -7.26 -16.46
N PHE A 123 4.62 -7.10 -17.33
CA PHE A 123 5.03 -5.78 -17.82
C PHE A 123 4.00 -5.15 -18.76
N GLY A 124 3.32 -5.96 -19.55
CA GLY A 124 2.22 -5.49 -20.40
C GLY A 124 1.07 -4.91 -19.56
N TYR A 125 0.67 -5.62 -18.51
CA TYR A 125 -0.34 -5.13 -17.58
C TYR A 125 0.13 -3.84 -16.87
N LEU A 126 1.37 -3.82 -16.39
CA LEU A 126 1.95 -2.64 -15.72
C LEU A 126 1.92 -1.40 -16.62
N LEU A 127 2.29 -1.53 -17.89
CA LEU A 127 2.22 -0.40 -18.84
C LEU A 127 0.79 0.10 -19.03
N TRP A 128 -0.19 -0.80 -19.15
CA TRP A 128 -1.59 -0.45 -19.26
C TRP A 128 -2.09 0.25 -17.99
N SER A 129 -1.86 -0.34 -16.84
CA SER A 129 -2.32 0.22 -15.55
C SER A 129 -1.70 1.59 -15.28
N LEU A 130 -0.40 1.76 -15.45
CA LEU A 130 0.26 3.05 -15.25
C LEU A 130 -0.26 4.12 -16.22
N SER A 131 -0.53 3.76 -17.48
CA SER A 131 -1.04 4.72 -18.46
C SER A 131 -2.40 5.31 -18.08
N PHE A 132 -3.27 4.53 -17.45
CA PHE A 132 -4.61 4.97 -17.06
C PHE A 132 -4.69 5.42 -15.61
N LEU A 133 -3.98 4.76 -14.69
CA LEU A 133 -4.12 5.02 -13.26
C LEU A 133 -3.25 6.19 -12.78
N ILE A 134 -2.05 6.40 -13.34
CA ILE A 134 -1.21 7.53 -12.91
C ILE A 134 -1.90 8.88 -13.11
N PRO A 135 -2.57 9.17 -14.25
CA PRO A 135 -3.33 10.42 -14.38
C PRO A 135 -4.41 10.58 -13.32
N VAL A 136 -5.11 9.49 -12.96
CA VAL A 136 -6.14 9.50 -11.90
C VAL A 136 -5.50 9.77 -10.54
N PHE A 137 -4.39 9.10 -10.22
CA PHE A 137 -3.69 9.31 -8.95
C PHE A 137 -3.12 10.73 -8.81
N LEU A 138 -2.68 11.33 -9.92
CA LEU A 138 -2.27 12.74 -9.94
C LEU A 138 -3.45 13.67 -9.64
N LEU A 139 -4.63 13.39 -10.20
CA LEU A 139 -5.85 14.15 -9.88
C LEU A 139 -6.25 13.96 -8.41
N ASP A 140 -6.23 12.75 -7.90
CA ASP A 140 -6.50 12.47 -6.47
C ASP A 140 -5.54 13.24 -5.57
N MET A 141 -4.25 13.24 -5.89
CA MET A 141 -3.24 14.01 -5.16
C MET A 141 -3.58 15.50 -5.14
N LEU A 142 -3.86 16.08 -6.31
CA LEU A 142 -4.15 17.51 -6.47
C LEU A 142 -5.41 17.94 -5.72
N ILE A 143 -6.44 17.08 -5.69
CA ILE A 143 -7.74 17.40 -5.09
C ILE A 143 -7.74 17.20 -3.58
N PHE A 144 -7.09 16.13 -3.10
CA PHE A 144 -7.25 15.68 -1.73
C PHE A 144 -6.00 15.83 -0.85
N PHE A 145 -4.80 15.86 -1.43
CA PHE A 145 -3.56 15.73 -0.66
C PHE A 145 -2.58 16.91 -0.81
N LEU A 146 -2.85 17.86 -1.70
CA LEU A 146 -2.14 19.14 -1.81
C LEU A 146 -2.81 20.32 -1.09
#